data_80a77b033f9401fc612ea5209605e165
#
_entry.id   80a77b033f9401fc612ea5209605e165
#
_cell.length_a   1.000
_cell.length_b   1.000
_cell.length_c   1.000
_cell.angle_alpha   90.00
_cell.angle_beta   90.00
_cell.angle_gamma   90.00
#
_symmetry.space_group_name_H-M   'P 1'
#
loop_
_entity.id
_entity.type
_entity.pdbx_description
1 polymer ?
#
loop_
_entity_poly.entity_id
_entity_poly.type
_entity_poly.pdbx_seq_one_letter_code
_entity_poly.pdbx_strand_id
1 'polypeptide(L)'
;MTYPGVARLELPILQELVATGGMDDVRYLYERLVAYFPQIDGAQHQAKSNGELRQWKRHVQRAGRELADKRQIDRRRGLWTITAQGRKRVAEEAPSFSFSLEPAPSEPVAAELSHTDVQQMLLDIGRVLGHHAESEFEYYDVVWRASEKSPRLSHIFEVQRKGNVDAALAKLKRAYEAQRSKPFLIVASERDTNRANLQMSQARTGAFHEIGRVTTILSFEQLHRLHRALTSVEDLLAQIFER
;
A
#
# COMPACT_ATOMS: atom_id res chain seq x y z
N MET A 1 -16.70 -7.03 -28.50
CA MET A 1 -15.57 -6.77 -27.56
C MET A 1 -14.73 -8.02 -27.42
N THR A 2 -13.40 -7.89 -27.48
CA THR A 2 -12.50 -9.05 -27.34
C THR A 2 -12.06 -9.14 -25.90
N TYR A 3 -12.48 -10.16 -25.17
CA TYR A 3 -12.00 -10.44 -23.82
C TYR A 3 -10.53 -10.83 -23.84
N PRO A 4 -9.75 -10.54 -22.81
CA PRO A 4 -8.37 -10.98 -22.71
C PRO A 4 -8.30 -12.51 -22.79
N GLY A 5 -7.26 -13.03 -23.45
CA GLY A 5 -7.02 -14.48 -23.50
C GLY A 5 -6.81 -15.04 -22.08
N VAL A 6 -7.16 -16.30 -21.87
CA VAL A 6 -7.14 -16.96 -20.55
C VAL A 6 -5.78 -16.83 -19.86
N ALA A 7 -4.67 -16.98 -20.61
CA ALA A 7 -3.32 -16.84 -20.07
C ALA A 7 -3.03 -15.43 -19.48
N ARG A 8 -3.66 -14.38 -20.04
CA ARG A 8 -3.52 -13.00 -19.51
C ARG A 8 -4.24 -12.76 -18.20
N LEU A 9 -5.16 -13.63 -17.81
CA LEU A 9 -5.90 -13.57 -16.54
C LEU A 9 -5.16 -14.24 -15.40
N GLU A 10 -4.21 -15.13 -15.69
CA GLU A 10 -3.57 -15.95 -14.67
C GLU A 10 -2.81 -15.11 -13.64
N LEU A 11 -1.92 -14.24 -14.09
CA LEU A 11 -1.11 -13.41 -13.19
C LEU A 11 -1.97 -12.41 -12.38
N PRO A 12 -2.92 -11.67 -12.97
CA PRO A 12 -3.87 -10.86 -12.22
C PRO A 12 -4.65 -11.62 -11.14
N ILE A 13 -5.11 -12.84 -11.42
CA ILE A 13 -5.77 -13.69 -10.42
C ILE A 13 -4.84 -13.97 -9.24
N LEU A 14 -3.59 -14.37 -9.51
CA LEU A 14 -2.62 -14.65 -8.46
C LEU A 14 -2.28 -13.38 -7.65
N GLN A 15 -2.14 -12.23 -8.31
CA GLN A 15 -1.87 -10.93 -7.65
C GLN A 15 -3.04 -10.53 -6.71
N GLU A 16 -4.28 -10.67 -7.16
CA GLU A 16 -5.45 -10.40 -6.32
C GLU A 16 -5.52 -11.33 -5.10
N LEU A 17 -5.23 -12.61 -5.28
CA LEU A 17 -5.17 -13.56 -4.18
C LEU A 17 -4.05 -13.21 -3.17
N VAL A 18 -2.91 -12.73 -3.64
CA VAL A 18 -1.85 -12.22 -2.73
C VAL A 18 -2.34 -10.99 -1.98
N ALA A 19 -2.95 -10.03 -2.67
CA ALA A 19 -3.45 -8.78 -2.10
C ALA A 19 -4.54 -9.00 -1.03
N THR A 20 -5.32 -10.08 -1.15
CA THR A 20 -6.38 -10.45 -0.19
C THR A 20 -5.92 -11.39 0.93
N GLY A 21 -4.60 -11.51 1.13
CA GLY A 21 -4.05 -12.34 2.21
C GLY A 21 -3.92 -13.82 1.88
N GLY A 22 -4.08 -14.21 0.63
CA GLY A 22 -3.84 -15.56 0.12
C GLY A 22 -5.08 -16.35 -0.24
N MET A 23 -6.27 -15.84 0.02
CA MET A 23 -7.53 -16.48 -0.37
C MET A 23 -8.64 -15.46 -0.64
N ASP A 24 -9.57 -15.82 -1.53
CA ASP A 24 -10.75 -15.00 -1.80
C ASP A 24 -11.91 -15.81 -2.41
N ASP A 25 -13.12 -15.26 -2.25
CA ASP A 25 -14.30 -15.78 -2.96
C ASP A 25 -14.26 -15.31 -4.43
N VAL A 26 -14.45 -16.23 -5.35
CA VAL A 26 -14.40 -15.96 -6.80
C VAL A 26 -15.40 -14.87 -7.25
N ARG A 27 -16.47 -14.65 -6.49
CA ARG A 27 -17.45 -13.59 -6.78
C ARG A 27 -16.84 -12.20 -6.74
N TYR A 28 -15.95 -11.96 -5.77
CA TYR A 28 -15.23 -10.69 -5.65
C TYR A 28 -14.08 -10.58 -6.66
N LEU A 29 -13.44 -11.69 -7.01
CA LEU A 29 -12.42 -11.72 -8.05
C LEU A 29 -12.96 -11.26 -9.42
N TYR A 30 -14.19 -11.62 -9.78
CA TYR A 30 -14.78 -11.16 -11.05
C TYR A 30 -14.84 -9.65 -11.19
N GLU A 31 -15.13 -8.95 -10.10
CA GLU A 31 -15.26 -7.49 -10.07
C GLU A 31 -13.89 -6.82 -10.08
N ARG A 32 -12.98 -7.29 -9.23
CA ARG A 32 -11.65 -6.69 -9.10
C ARG A 32 -10.78 -6.88 -10.34
N LEU A 33 -10.87 -8.04 -10.98
CA LEU A 33 -10.12 -8.32 -12.21
C LEU A 33 -10.48 -7.40 -13.37
N VAL A 34 -11.63 -6.74 -13.36
CA VAL A 34 -11.99 -5.76 -14.39
C VAL A 34 -11.02 -4.60 -14.41
N ALA A 35 -10.52 -4.16 -13.26
CA ALA A 35 -9.56 -3.05 -13.14
C ALA A 35 -8.23 -3.29 -13.88
N TYR A 36 -7.84 -4.54 -14.09
CA TYR A 36 -6.64 -4.89 -14.86
C TYR A 36 -6.81 -4.77 -16.38
N PHE A 37 -8.04 -4.59 -16.84
CA PHE A 37 -8.39 -4.61 -18.26
C PHE A 37 -9.27 -3.40 -18.61
N PRO A 38 -8.66 -2.21 -18.84
CA PRO A 38 -9.40 -0.96 -19.12
C PRO A 38 -10.37 -1.08 -20.32
N GLN A 39 -10.08 -2.00 -21.25
CA GLN A 39 -10.98 -2.32 -22.36
C GLN A 39 -12.30 -2.97 -21.90
N ILE A 40 -12.38 -3.44 -20.67
CA ILE A 40 -13.59 -3.96 -20.03
C ILE A 40 -14.04 -2.89 -19.04
N ASP A 41 -14.60 -1.78 -19.54
CA ASP A 41 -14.99 -0.64 -18.70
C ASP A 41 -15.97 -1.06 -17.60
N GLY A 42 -15.59 -0.81 -16.34
CA GLY A 42 -16.37 -1.17 -15.16
C GLY A 42 -17.74 -0.51 -15.11
N ALA A 43 -17.88 0.73 -15.61
CA ALA A 43 -19.16 1.42 -15.67
C ALA A 43 -20.13 0.76 -16.68
N GLN A 44 -19.60 0.26 -17.79
CA GLN A 44 -20.37 -0.52 -18.76
C GLN A 44 -20.65 -1.96 -18.27
N HIS A 45 -19.89 -2.45 -17.28
CA HIS A 45 -20.07 -3.80 -16.75
C HIS A 45 -21.38 -3.95 -15.96
N GLN A 46 -21.83 -2.89 -15.29
CA GLN A 46 -23.13 -2.86 -14.62
C GLN A 46 -24.32 -2.76 -15.61
N ALA A 47 -24.08 -2.22 -16.80
CA ALA A 47 -25.08 -2.06 -17.86
C ALA A 47 -25.07 -3.20 -18.91
N LYS A 48 -24.15 -4.17 -18.80
CA LYS A 48 -23.99 -5.25 -19.78
C LYS A 48 -25.09 -6.28 -19.72
N SER A 49 -25.44 -6.81 -20.89
CA SER A 49 -26.37 -7.93 -21.02
C SER A 49 -25.92 -9.14 -20.20
N ASN A 50 -26.86 -9.91 -19.68
CA ASN A 50 -26.61 -11.15 -18.93
C ASN A 50 -25.67 -12.13 -19.66
N GLY A 51 -25.56 -12.04 -20.99
CA GLY A 51 -24.71 -12.87 -21.83
C GLY A 51 -23.20 -12.51 -21.70
N GLU A 52 -22.88 -11.22 -21.71
CA GLU A 52 -21.49 -10.74 -21.64
C GLU A 52 -20.89 -11.01 -20.25
N LEU A 53 -21.66 -10.78 -19.19
CA LEU A 53 -21.24 -11.09 -17.82
C LEU A 53 -20.98 -12.60 -17.64
N ARG A 54 -21.81 -13.45 -18.26
CA ARG A 54 -21.60 -14.91 -18.25
C ARG A 54 -20.33 -15.30 -19.01
N GLN A 55 -20.00 -14.61 -20.09
CA GLN A 55 -18.78 -14.87 -20.86
C GLN A 55 -17.52 -14.47 -20.05
N TRP A 56 -17.51 -13.30 -19.41
CA TRP A 56 -16.43 -12.87 -18.50
C TRP A 56 -16.18 -13.88 -17.40
N LYS A 57 -17.21 -14.27 -16.67
CA LYS A 57 -17.12 -15.28 -15.62
C LYS A 57 -16.57 -16.62 -16.13
N ARG A 58 -16.94 -17.03 -17.34
CA ARG A 58 -16.40 -18.26 -17.98
C ARG A 58 -14.89 -18.14 -18.25
N HIS A 59 -14.41 -16.98 -18.72
CA HIS A 59 -12.98 -16.76 -18.94
C HIS A 59 -12.17 -16.82 -17.63
N VAL A 60 -12.64 -16.14 -16.58
CA VAL A 60 -12.00 -16.20 -15.25
C VAL A 60 -12.03 -17.63 -14.69
N GLN A 61 -13.14 -18.32 -14.80
CA GLN A 61 -13.25 -19.72 -14.34
C GLN A 61 -12.31 -20.66 -15.09
N ARG A 62 -12.10 -20.42 -16.39
CA ARG A 62 -11.16 -21.20 -17.19
C ARG A 62 -9.72 -20.93 -16.77
N ALA A 63 -9.33 -19.67 -16.57
CA ALA A 63 -8.02 -19.30 -16.04
C ALA A 63 -7.77 -19.93 -14.66
N GLY A 64 -8.78 -19.92 -13.79
CA GLY A 64 -8.69 -20.56 -12.49
C GLY A 64 -8.52 -22.09 -12.56
N ARG A 65 -9.05 -22.77 -13.59
CA ARG A 65 -8.78 -24.20 -13.82
C ARG A 65 -7.33 -24.43 -14.24
N GLU A 66 -6.84 -23.66 -15.21
CA GLU A 66 -5.47 -23.74 -15.68
C GLU A 66 -4.45 -23.47 -14.55
N LEU A 67 -4.76 -22.49 -13.66
CA LEU A 67 -3.96 -22.24 -12.46
C LEU A 67 -3.97 -23.40 -11.45
N ALA A 68 -5.12 -24.06 -11.27
CA ALA A 68 -5.23 -25.23 -10.40
C ALA A 68 -4.48 -26.44 -10.99
N ASP A 69 -4.58 -26.67 -12.30
CA ASP A 69 -3.81 -27.72 -13.00
C ASP A 69 -2.30 -27.50 -12.87
N LYS A 70 -1.86 -26.22 -12.87
CA LYS A 70 -0.47 -25.80 -12.59
C LYS A 70 -0.13 -25.82 -11.10
N ARG A 71 -1.02 -26.25 -10.22
CA ARG A 71 -0.85 -26.29 -8.76
C ARG A 71 -0.53 -24.91 -8.14
N GLN A 72 -0.96 -23.83 -8.78
CA GLN A 72 -0.68 -22.46 -8.33
C GLN A 72 -1.81 -21.91 -7.45
N ILE A 73 -3.02 -22.47 -7.55
CA ILE A 73 -4.13 -22.22 -6.63
C ILE A 73 -4.85 -23.53 -6.27
N ASP A 74 -5.51 -23.53 -5.10
CA ASP A 74 -6.55 -24.46 -4.72
C ASP A 74 -7.92 -23.85 -4.90
N ARG A 75 -8.90 -24.65 -5.36
CA ARG A 75 -10.27 -24.21 -5.60
C ARG A 75 -11.24 -25.09 -4.84
N ARG A 76 -11.92 -24.53 -3.85
CA ARG A 76 -12.91 -25.27 -3.04
C ARG A 76 -14.19 -24.44 -2.86
N ARG A 77 -15.33 -24.93 -3.33
CA ARG A 77 -16.66 -24.33 -3.10
C ARG A 77 -16.75 -22.82 -3.37
N GLY A 78 -16.07 -22.35 -4.42
CA GLY A 78 -16.05 -20.92 -4.78
C GLY A 78 -14.97 -20.10 -4.09
N LEU A 79 -14.28 -20.64 -3.08
CA LEU A 79 -13.10 -20.05 -2.46
C LEU A 79 -11.85 -20.50 -3.22
N TRP A 80 -11.01 -19.54 -3.60
CA TRP A 80 -9.74 -19.79 -4.25
C TRP A 80 -8.60 -19.38 -3.31
N THR A 81 -7.63 -20.25 -3.16
CA THR A 81 -6.46 -20.04 -2.27
C THR A 81 -5.19 -20.17 -3.09
N ILE A 82 -4.29 -19.19 -2.98
CA ILE A 82 -2.99 -19.25 -3.64
C ILE A 82 -2.06 -20.22 -2.92
N THR A 83 -1.35 -21.03 -3.67
CA THR A 83 -0.34 -21.97 -3.14
C THR A 83 1.04 -21.31 -3.04
N ALA A 84 2.02 -21.99 -2.44
CA ALA A 84 3.41 -21.56 -2.43
C ALA A 84 3.97 -21.39 -3.86
N GLN A 85 3.59 -22.27 -4.80
CA GLN A 85 4.00 -22.16 -6.19
C GLN A 85 3.38 -20.95 -6.90
N GLY A 86 2.12 -20.64 -6.60
CA GLY A 86 1.48 -19.42 -7.12
C GLY A 86 2.13 -18.14 -6.58
N ARG A 87 2.47 -18.10 -5.30
CA ARG A 87 3.21 -16.99 -4.70
C ARG A 87 4.60 -16.79 -5.32
N LYS A 88 5.32 -17.90 -5.56
CA LYS A 88 6.62 -17.88 -6.23
C LYS A 88 6.50 -17.27 -7.61
N ARG A 89 5.50 -17.68 -8.40
CA ARG A 89 5.24 -17.12 -9.73
C ARG A 89 4.94 -15.63 -9.68
N VAL A 90 4.13 -15.18 -8.74
CA VAL A 90 3.86 -13.73 -8.57
C VAL A 90 5.14 -12.96 -8.27
N ALA A 91 6.02 -13.49 -7.43
CA ALA A 91 7.29 -12.87 -7.12
C ALA A 91 8.26 -12.83 -8.33
N GLU A 92 8.19 -13.84 -9.21
CA GLU A 92 9.07 -13.94 -10.40
C GLU A 92 8.52 -13.15 -11.61
N GLU A 93 7.21 -13.18 -11.84
CA GLU A 93 6.54 -12.57 -13.00
C GLU A 93 5.89 -11.21 -12.69
N ALA A 94 5.71 -10.85 -11.41
CA ALA A 94 5.37 -9.48 -11.11
C ALA A 94 6.39 -8.63 -11.87
N PRO A 95 5.95 -7.76 -12.81
CA PRO A 95 6.89 -6.85 -13.43
C PRO A 95 7.62 -6.22 -12.27
N SER A 96 8.92 -6.34 -12.26
CA SER A 96 9.79 -5.61 -11.39
C SER A 96 9.68 -4.13 -11.75
N PHE A 97 8.51 -3.54 -11.50
CA PHE A 97 8.38 -2.26 -10.87
C PHE A 97 8.61 -2.45 -9.34
N SER A 98 9.36 -3.47 -8.95
CA SER A 98 10.46 -3.16 -8.08
C SER A 98 11.26 -2.17 -8.92
N PHE A 99 11.17 -0.88 -8.62
CA PHE A 99 12.42 -0.20 -8.50
C PHE A 99 13.28 -1.20 -7.70
N SER A 100 14.04 -2.03 -8.39
CA SER A 100 15.28 -2.55 -7.88
C SER A 100 16.16 -1.32 -7.79
N LEU A 101 15.86 -0.54 -6.78
CA LEU A 101 16.94 -0.10 -5.95
C LEU A 101 17.55 -1.44 -5.53
N GLU A 102 18.54 -1.93 -6.34
CA GLU A 102 19.55 -2.82 -5.79
C GLU A 102 19.77 -2.26 -4.39
N PRO A 103 19.74 -3.09 -3.33
CA PRO A 103 20.20 -2.59 -2.07
C PRO A 103 21.58 -2.05 -2.39
N ALA A 104 21.68 -0.74 -2.60
CA ALA A 104 22.95 -0.06 -2.55
C ALA A 104 23.57 -0.59 -1.27
N PRO A 105 24.82 -1.11 -1.33
CA PRO A 105 25.44 -1.78 -0.19
C PRO A 105 25.03 -0.97 1.02
N SER A 106 24.32 -1.63 1.93
CA SER A 106 23.68 -0.99 3.07
C SER A 106 24.78 -0.34 3.89
N GLU A 107 25.08 0.91 3.54
CA GLU A 107 25.77 1.75 4.49
C GLU A 107 24.87 1.80 5.71
N PRO A 108 25.41 1.65 6.92
CA PRO A 108 24.63 1.61 8.15
C PRO A 108 24.06 3.00 8.51
N VAL A 109 23.44 3.67 7.54
CA VAL A 109 22.91 5.04 7.66
C VAL A 109 21.68 5.09 8.57
N ALA A 110 20.87 4.03 8.61
CA ALA A 110 19.63 4.04 9.40
C ALA A 110 19.87 4.06 10.92
N ALA A 111 21.03 3.59 11.39
CA ALA A 111 21.36 3.58 12.82
C ALA A 111 21.80 4.96 13.34
N GLU A 112 22.21 5.87 12.46
CA GLU A 112 22.75 7.21 12.80
C GLU A 112 21.72 8.33 12.63
N LEU A 113 20.63 8.12 11.89
CA LEU A 113 19.62 9.15 11.66
C LEU A 113 19.01 9.64 12.97
N SER A 114 19.10 10.95 13.19
CA SER A 114 18.46 11.60 14.33
C SER A 114 16.97 11.76 14.09
N HIS A 115 16.21 12.07 15.14
CA HIS A 115 14.78 12.42 15.03
C HIS A 115 14.59 13.61 14.07
N THR A 116 15.42 14.62 14.18
CA THR A 116 15.38 15.83 13.36
C THR A 116 15.69 15.55 11.88
N ASP A 117 16.62 14.62 11.58
CA ASP A 117 16.92 14.23 10.20
C ASP A 117 15.70 13.59 9.55
N VAL A 118 14.98 12.75 10.29
CA VAL A 118 13.76 12.09 9.83
C VAL A 118 12.62 13.09 9.62
N GLN A 119 12.46 14.07 10.52
CA GLN A 119 11.51 15.17 10.34
C GLN A 119 11.85 15.97 9.07
N GLN A 120 13.12 16.32 8.85
CA GLN A 120 13.56 17.06 7.67
C GLN A 120 13.24 16.29 6.37
N MET A 121 13.52 14.99 6.33
CA MET A 121 13.15 14.14 5.17
C MET A 121 11.65 14.16 4.90
N LEU A 122 10.81 14.12 5.93
CA LEU A 122 9.36 14.19 5.78
C LEU A 122 8.90 15.56 5.25
N LEU A 123 9.55 16.65 5.68
CA LEU A 123 9.30 17.99 5.15
C LEU A 123 9.64 18.08 3.67
N ASP A 124 10.80 17.57 3.27
CA ASP A 124 11.27 17.59 1.89
C ASP A 124 10.37 16.74 0.99
N ILE A 125 10.05 15.52 1.40
CA ILE A 125 9.10 14.64 0.69
C ILE A 125 7.75 15.35 0.52
N GLY A 126 7.24 15.98 1.57
CA GLY A 126 5.97 16.70 1.52
C GLY A 126 5.99 17.82 0.49
N ARG A 127 7.06 18.62 0.44
CA ARG A 127 7.24 19.72 -0.53
C ARG A 127 7.31 19.19 -1.97
N VAL A 128 8.12 18.16 -2.20
CA VAL A 128 8.25 17.52 -3.53
C VAL A 128 6.91 16.98 -4.02
N LEU A 129 6.09 16.43 -3.13
CA LEU A 129 4.75 15.95 -3.44
C LEU A 129 3.69 17.06 -3.49
N GLY A 130 4.09 18.33 -3.33
CA GLY A 130 3.21 19.49 -3.45
C GLY A 130 2.34 19.76 -2.24
N HIS A 131 2.71 19.25 -1.08
CA HIS A 131 2.06 19.57 0.19
C HIS A 131 2.77 20.74 0.89
N HIS A 132 2.00 21.49 1.66
CA HIS A 132 2.55 22.36 2.69
C HIS A 132 2.91 21.48 3.90
N ALA A 133 4.20 21.35 4.20
CA ALA A 133 4.74 20.47 5.23
C ALA A 133 5.33 21.30 6.38
N GLU A 134 4.95 20.99 7.60
CA GLU A 134 5.40 21.65 8.82
C GLU A 134 5.84 20.62 9.87
N SER A 135 6.90 20.95 10.64
CA SER A 135 7.33 20.17 11.81
C SER A 135 6.78 20.78 13.10
N GLU A 136 6.64 19.94 14.13
CA GLU A 136 6.23 20.34 15.49
C GLU A 136 4.92 21.14 15.52
N PHE A 137 3.98 20.80 14.63
CA PHE A 137 2.68 21.46 14.59
C PHE A 137 1.77 20.86 15.68
N GLU A 138 1.33 21.69 16.62
CA GLU A 138 0.57 21.29 17.82
C GLU A 138 1.34 20.22 18.62
N TYR A 139 0.89 18.95 18.53
CA TYR A 139 1.44 17.80 19.25
C TYR A 139 2.07 16.77 18.31
N TYR A 140 2.14 17.06 17.00
CA TYR A 140 2.57 16.12 15.97
C TYR A 140 3.99 16.45 15.50
N ASP A 141 4.79 15.43 15.23
CA ASP A 141 6.17 15.61 14.81
C ASP A 141 6.27 16.25 13.42
N VAL A 142 5.45 15.80 12.46
CA VAL A 142 5.31 16.42 11.12
C VAL A 142 3.86 16.31 10.65
N VAL A 143 3.39 17.35 9.98
CA VAL A 143 2.06 17.38 9.34
C VAL A 143 2.17 17.87 7.91
N TRP A 144 1.30 17.35 7.04
CA TRP A 144 1.13 17.89 5.69
C TRP A 144 -0.29 18.40 5.49
N ARG A 145 -0.40 19.50 4.78
CA ARG A 145 -1.65 20.13 4.37
C ARG A 145 -1.68 20.31 2.85
N ALA A 146 -2.86 20.44 2.26
CA ALA A 146 -3.01 20.72 0.84
C ALA A 146 -2.40 22.08 0.45
N SER A 147 -2.43 23.05 1.37
CA SER A 147 -1.82 24.37 1.24
C SER A 147 -1.61 24.98 2.63
N GLU A 148 -0.81 26.03 2.74
CA GLU A 148 -0.58 26.78 3.98
C GLU A 148 -1.89 27.24 4.65
N LYS A 149 -2.87 27.66 3.84
CA LYS A 149 -4.16 28.15 4.33
C LYS A 149 -5.18 27.05 4.63
N SER A 150 -4.87 25.79 4.32
CA SER A 150 -5.78 24.68 4.58
C SER A 150 -5.86 24.41 6.09
N PRO A 151 -7.05 24.50 6.71
CA PRO A 151 -7.19 24.16 8.14
C PRO A 151 -7.11 22.65 8.40
N ARG A 152 -7.27 21.82 7.35
CA ARG A 152 -7.29 20.37 7.47
C ARG A 152 -5.90 19.79 7.32
N LEU A 153 -5.49 18.98 8.29
CA LEU A 153 -4.29 18.15 8.22
C LEU A 153 -4.59 16.93 7.35
N SER A 154 -3.94 16.81 6.19
CA SER A 154 -4.14 15.69 5.27
C SER A 154 -3.38 14.44 5.71
N HIS A 155 -2.12 14.63 6.17
CA HIS A 155 -1.24 13.56 6.64
C HIS A 155 -0.62 13.96 7.97
N ILE A 156 -0.42 13.00 8.84
CA ILE A 156 0.21 13.20 10.15
C ILE A 156 1.25 12.11 10.36
N PHE A 157 2.42 12.53 10.80
CA PHE A 157 3.56 11.65 11.04
C PHE A 157 4.02 11.75 12.49
N GLU A 158 4.23 10.60 13.10
CA GLU A 158 4.90 10.45 14.40
C GLU A 158 6.18 9.65 14.20
N VAL A 159 7.30 10.15 14.72
CA VAL A 159 8.63 9.60 14.56
C VAL A 159 9.10 8.98 15.87
N GLN A 160 9.38 7.67 15.87
CA GLN A 160 9.79 6.93 17.06
C GLN A 160 11.19 6.32 16.89
N ARG A 161 12.19 6.93 17.49
CA ARG A 161 13.57 6.41 17.53
C ARG A 161 13.79 5.50 18.75
N LYS A 162 13.46 6.01 19.93
CA LYS A 162 13.49 5.32 21.22
C LYS A 162 12.34 5.88 22.02
N GLY A 163 11.14 5.39 21.81
CA GLY A 163 10.00 6.05 22.40
C GLY A 163 8.84 5.12 22.75
N ASN A 164 7.77 5.75 23.12
CA ASN A 164 6.54 5.06 23.47
C ASN A 164 5.63 4.97 22.24
N VAL A 165 5.68 3.83 21.54
CA VAL A 165 4.84 3.53 20.38
C VAL A 165 3.35 3.73 20.69
N ASP A 166 2.91 3.40 21.90
CA ASP A 166 1.51 3.53 22.31
C ASP A 166 1.08 5.00 22.39
N ALA A 167 1.96 5.89 22.86
CA ALA A 167 1.70 7.33 22.88
C ALA A 167 1.63 7.91 21.45
N ALA A 168 2.50 7.47 20.55
CA ALA A 168 2.45 7.86 19.15
C ALA A 168 1.15 7.40 18.48
N LEU A 169 0.76 6.14 18.68
CA LEU A 169 -0.51 5.61 18.17
C LEU A 169 -1.74 6.36 18.74
N ALA A 170 -1.70 6.79 19.99
CA ALA A 170 -2.77 7.58 20.58
C ALA A 170 -2.93 8.95 19.91
N LYS A 171 -1.81 9.64 19.59
CA LYS A 171 -1.82 10.89 18.84
C LYS A 171 -2.37 10.68 17.42
N LEU A 172 -1.89 9.64 16.71
CA LEU A 172 -2.35 9.30 15.37
C LEU A 172 -3.85 8.97 15.34
N LYS A 173 -4.34 8.22 16.33
CA LYS A 173 -5.77 7.93 16.49
C LYS A 173 -6.58 9.21 16.67
N ARG A 174 -6.16 10.10 17.57
CA ARG A 174 -6.81 11.39 17.78
C ARG A 174 -6.92 12.22 16.51
N ALA A 175 -5.85 12.29 15.72
CA ALA A 175 -5.83 13.00 14.46
C ALA A 175 -6.80 12.39 13.42
N TYR A 176 -6.80 11.07 13.32
CA TYR A 176 -7.72 10.37 12.43
C TYR A 176 -9.19 10.58 12.84
N GLU A 177 -9.51 10.50 14.11
CA GLU A 177 -10.87 10.72 14.61
C GLU A 177 -11.35 12.17 14.41
N ALA A 178 -10.47 13.16 14.66
CA ALA A 178 -10.82 14.57 14.56
C ALA A 178 -11.02 15.05 13.12
N GLN A 179 -10.13 14.65 12.19
CA GLN A 179 -10.08 15.25 10.85
C GLN A 179 -10.01 14.24 9.72
N ARG A 180 -10.01 12.93 10.03
CA ARG A 180 -9.75 11.85 9.05
C ARG A 180 -8.42 12.04 8.32
N SER A 181 -7.41 12.55 9.04
CA SER A 181 -6.05 12.66 8.55
C SER A 181 -5.46 11.29 8.31
N LYS A 182 -4.61 11.12 7.30
CA LYS A 182 -3.92 9.87 7.03
C LYS A 182 -2.75 9.71 8.00
N PRO A 183 -2.75 8.70 8.89
CA PRO A 183 -1.74 8.55 9.93
C PRO A 183 -0.54 7.75 9.43
N PHE A 184 0.66 8.20 9.81
CA PHE A 184 1.93 7.52 9.55
C PHE A 184 2.75 7.41 10.83
N LEU A 185 3.27 6.21 11.08
CA LEU A 185 4.21 5.95 12.16
C LEU A 185 5.58 5.60 11.55
N ILE A 186 6.59 6.41 11.86
CA ILE A 186 7.96 6.21 11.38
C ILE A 186 8.80 5.66 12.53
N VAL A 187 9.40 4.49 12.36
CA VAL A 187 10.08 3.75 13.43
C VAL A 187 11.52 3.41 13.06
N ALA A 188 12.41 3.46 14.07
CA ALA A 188 13.80 3.13 13.87
C ALA A 188 14.10 1.62 13.98
N SER A 189 13.22 0.85 14.60
CA SER A 189 13.48 -0.57 14.88
C SER A 189 12.34 -1.49 14.46
N GLU A 190 12.71 -2.70 14.05
CA GLU A 190 11.76 -3.77 13.75
C GLU A 190 10.92 -4.16 15.00
N ARG A 191 11.50 -4.05 16.19
CA ARG A 191 10.79 -4.28 17.45
C ARG A 191 9.61 -3.32 17.61
N ASP A 192 9.80 -2.02 17.29
CA ASP A 192 8.75 -1.02 17.38
C ASP A 192 7.70 -1.22 16.29
N THR A 193 8.11 -1.63 15.08
CA THR A 193 7.21 -2.07 14.01
C THR A 193 6.31 -3.22 14.47
N ASN A 194 6.90 -4.25 15.07
CA ASN A 194 6.16 -5.42 15.56
C ASN A 194 5.21 -5.05 16.70
N ARG A 195 5.63 -4.16 17.62
CA ARG A 195 4.79 -3.64 18.68
C ARG A 195 3.60 -2.85 18.14
N ALA A 196 3.83 -1.94 17.19
CA ALA A 196 2.77 -1.15 16.57
C ALA A 196 1.76 -2.06 15.86
N ASN A 197 2.23 -3.02 15.06
CA ASN A 197 1.38 -4.00 14.39
C ASN A 197 0.52 -4.81 15.38
N LEU A 198 1.08 -5.22 16.52
CA LEU A 198 0.36 -5.94 17.55
C LEU A 198 -0.75 -5.08 18.16
N GLN A 199 -0.47 -3.82 18.48
CA GLN A 199 -1.42 -2.87 19.07
C GLN A 199 -2.55 -2.48 18.10
N MET A 200 -2.27 -2.48 16.79
CA MET A 200 -3.24 -2.19 15.75
C MET A 200 -3.93 -3.44 15.20
N SER A 201 -3.57 -4.64 15.67
CA SER A 201 -4.13 -5.89 15.17
C SER A 201 -5.61 -6.03 15.48
N GLN A 202 -6.40 -6.38 14.48
CA GLN A 202 -7.83 -6.70 14.62
C GLN A 202 -8.08 -8.11 15.17
N ALA A 203 -7.11 -9.01 15.06
CA ALA A 203 -7.22 -10.39 15.53
C ALA A 203 -7.14 -10.50 17.07
N ARG A 204 -6.61 -9.48 17.70
CA ARG A 204 -6.64 -9.29 19.17
C ARG A 204 -7.27 -7.92 19.40
N THR A 205 -7.97 -7.74 20.48
CA THR A 205 -8.53 -6.44 20.92
C THR A 205 -7.40 -5.46 21.25
N GLY A 206 -6.55 -5.17 20.26
CA GLY A 206 -5.49 -4.17 20.38
C GLY A 206 -6.10 -2.79 20.62
N ALA A 207 -5.48 -1.98 21.47
CA ALA A 207 -6.00 -0.69 21.87
C ALA A 207 -6.22 0.30 20.71
N PHE A 208 -5.56 0.05 19.56
CA PHE A 208 -5.59 0.92 18.39
C PHE A 208 -6.06 0.19 17.11
N HIS A 209 -6.87 -0.88 17.26
CA HIS A 209 -7.37 -1.66 16.12
C HIS A 209 -8.17 -0.82 15.11
N GLU A 210 -8.80 0.26 15.55
CA GLU A 210 -9.63 1.16 14.74
C GLU A 210 -8.82 1.88 13.65
N ILE A 211 -7.57 2.22 13.95
CA ILE A 211 -6.67 2.87 12.98
C ILE A 211 -5.74 1.90 12.27
N GLY A 212 -5.79 0.61 12.58
CA GLY A 212 -4.87 -0.38 12.01
C GLY A 212 -4.93 -0.54 10.49
N ARG A 213 -6.10 -0.27 9.89
CA ARG A 213 -6.27 -0.34 8.43
C ARG A 213 -5.85 0.94 7.70
N VAL A 214 -5.75 2.05 8.39
CA VAL A 214 -5.50 3.36 7.80
C VAL A 214 -4.11 3.90 8.11
N THR A 215 -3.45 3.36 9.14
CA THR A 215 -2.09 3.74 9.54
C THR A 215 -1.05 3.03 8.69
N THR A 216 -0.14 3.80 8.12
CA THR A 216 1.05 3.27 7.44
C THR A 216 2.25 3.31 8.39
N ILE A 217 2.95 2.19 8.54
CA ILE A 217 4.21 2.12 9.27
C ILE A 217 5.35 2.08 8.26
N LEU A 218 6.36 2.93 8.46
CA LEU A 218 7.59 2.95 7.68
C LEU A 218 8.80 2.88 8.60
N SER A 219 9.84 2.14 8.20
CA SER A 219 11.12 2.20 8.88
C SER A 219 11.90 3.47 8.45
N PHE A 220 12.87 3.88 9.27
CA PHE A 220 13.80 4.96 8.92
C PHE A 220 14.52 4.67 7.59
N GLU A 221 14.89 3.42 7.36
CA GLU A 221 15.51 2.99 6.10
C GLU A 221 14.57 3.16 4.90
N GLN A 222 13.31 2.75 5.03
CA GLN A 222 12.31 2.93 3.98
C GLN A 222 12.08 4.40 3.67
N LEU A 223 11.99 5.24 4.70
CA LEU A 223 11.82 6.68 4.53
C LEU A 223 13.04 7.31 3.85
N HIS A 224 14.26 6.98 4.29
CA HIS A 224 15.49 7.47 3.68
C HIS A 224 15.59 7.07 2.21
N ARG A 225 15.24 5.83 1.88
CA ARG A 225 15.19 5.35 0.50
C ARG A 225 14.17 6.12 -0.34
N LEU A 226 13.00 6.40 0.21
CA LEU A 226 11.97 7.20 -0.45
C LEU A 226 12.45 8.63 -0.68
N HIS A 227 13.03 9.27 0.33
CA HIS A 227 13.58 10.63 0.25
C HIS A 227 14.64 10.72 -0.86
N ARG A 228 15.64 9.82 -0.87
CA ARG A 228 16.67 9.79 -1.91
C ARG A 228 16.09 9.62 -3.32
N ALA A 229 15.11 8.72 -3.48
CA ALA A 229 14.49 8.48 -4.77
C ALA A 229 13.74 9.72 -5.27
N LEU A 230 12.99 10.41 -4.42
CA LEU A 230 12.24 11.61 -4.79
C LEU A 230 13.18 12.80 -5.07
N THR A 231 14.21 12.99 -4.25
CA THR A 231 15.21 14.05 -4.46
C THR A 231 15.97 13.86 -5.77
N SER A 232 16.24 12.60 -6.18
CA SER A 232 16.94 12.32 -7.44
C SER A 232 16.14 12.65 -8.70
N VAL A 233 14.84 12.86 -8.58
CA VAL A 233 13.92 13.18 -9.70
C VAL A 233 13.12 14.47 -9.46
N GLU A 234 13.51 15.26 -8.47
CA GLU A 234 12.79 16.48 -8.07
C GLU A 234 12.67 17.50 -9.19
N ASP A 235 13.75 17.68 -9.97
CA ASP A 235 13.79 18.54 -11.14
C ASP A 235 12.80 18.10 -12.23
N LEU A 236 12.64 16.80 -12.44
CA LEU A 236 11.67 16.24 -13.38
C LEU A 236 10.24 16.41 -12.88
N LEU A 237 10.03 16.19 -11.58
CA LEU A 237 8.71 16.38 -10.96
C LEU A 237 8.29 17.84 -11.02
N ALA A 238 9.22 18.79 -10.80
CA ALA A 238 8.95 20.22 -10.92
C ALA A 238 8.49 20.60 -12.34
N GLN A 239 9.11 20.01 -13.39
CA GLN A 239 8.71 20.24 -14.78
C GLN A 239 7.32 19.66 -15.10
N ILE A 240 6.95 18.53 -14.51
CA ILE A 240 5.64 17.88 -14.75
C ILE A 240 4.51 18.62 -14.06
N PHE A 241 4.75 19.11 -12.85
CA PHE A 241 3.70 19.75 -12.04
C PHE A 241 3.60 21.26 -12.24
N GLU A 242 4.46 21.86 -13.09
CA GLU A 242 4.48 23.31 -13.43
C GLU A 242 3.99 24.19 -12.26
N ARG A 243 4.84 24.40 -11.27
CA ARG A 243 4.54 25.30 -10.15
C ARG A 243 5.50 26.48 -10.11
#